data_bc91640639a304f4e06129578f7de349
#
_entry.id   bc91640639a304f4e06129578f7de349
#
_cell.length_a   1.000
_cell.length_b   1.000
_cell.length_c   1.000
_cell.angle_alpha   90.00
_cell.angle_beta   90.00
_cell.angle_gamma   90.00
#
_symmetry.space_group_name_H-M   'P 1'
#
loop_
_entity.id
_entity.type
_entity.pdbx_description
1 polymer ?
#
loop_
_entity_poly.entity_id
_entity_poly.type
_entity_poly.pdbx_seq_one_letter_code
_entity_poly.pdbx_strand_id
1 'polypeptide(L)'
;MSSSIGTDPRRIKPHQLQGKMPIFRIGFQSLILLFSISLVSANRIDPAGIAGSLVLSAENIQGEAVEEFSKIAGNNAVVLIISLNSSEEVDSQVKAFKDKISAEGIKNIRSLSIESDELVSGIKTANAIWLVGDELPKFKKIKEMEAFRLFLSQNTVLGAGGKVVHEFTSSGIFPDAQIVLEDSKAVQQKDGKVLYRISKGASLILSKRSIRSIGEGEVLIVLKDSEFKEKKTIKLKPSGRGADLTALRFAAADRNGPDFPKKVISPPRLDKGSLIIIGGGPMPRLAVKRFIQLAGGNEASIVVLPTAVPDSMIPQSSAIAKTFEKFGPKEVTVLPGRKISEVDSEKYLNVLRKATGIWFGGGRQWNFVDAYHDTKALKLMHNVLDKGGVIMGSSAGASIQAEYLVRGNPLGNRDMMAEGYEKGLGFLSGVAIDQHFAERDRFKDLSSVIQRFPQLLGIGIDEGTALIVNGSVGTVQGKGQVHFYDRSGIAKQKAKDYESVGKGGRYQLVQRKVLNLGEIPDQESKKQ
;
A
#
# COMPACT_ATOMS: atom_id res chain seq x y z
N MET A 1 -60.83 40.94 -37.65
CA MET A 1 -61.80 39.92 -38.09
C MET A 1 -61.58 38.76 -37.12
N SER A 2 -62.39 38.72 -36.14
CA SER A 2 -63.58 37.89 -35.82
C SER A 2 -63.12 36.43 -35.60
N SER A 3 -63.39 35.74 -34.57
CA SER A 3 -64.40 35.70 -33.50
C SER A 3 -64.29 34.28 -32.96
N SER A 4 -64.16 34.05 -31.71
CA SER A 4 -65.13 33.96 -30.64
C SER A 4 -65.62 32.52 -30.34
N ILE A 5 -65.66 32.23 -29.07
CA ILE A 5 -66.71 31.59 -28.28
C ILE A 5 -66.64 30.03 -28.28
N GLY A 6 -66.56 29.34 -27.18
CA GLY A 6 -67.14 29.37 -25.84
C GLY A 6 -67.75 28.00 -25.60
N THR A 7 -67.73 27.34 -24.56
CA THR A 7 -68.38 27.36 -23.27
C THR A 7 -68.32 26.00 -22.58
N ASP A 8 -68.01 26.01 -21.33
CA ASP A 8 -68.33 25.07 -20.23
C ASP A 8 -69.86 24.84 -20.12
N PRO A 9 -70.47 23.96 -19.31
CA PRO A 9 -70.00 23.12 -18.20
C PRO A 9 -70.84 21.82 -17.87
N ARG A 10 -70.41 21.17 -16.77
CA ARG A 10 -71.22 20.50 -15.71
C ARG A 10 -71.39 18.99 -15.65
N ARG A 11 -70.77 18.48 -14.51
CA ARG A 11 -71.33 17.59 -13.45
C ARG A 11 -71.79 16.18 -13.84
N ILE A 12 -71.27 15.22 -13.14
CA ILE A 12 -71.91 14.46 -12.04
C ILE A 12 -70.94 13.47 -11.42
N LYS A 13 -70.78 13.47 -10.08
CA LYS A 13 -70.25 12.43 -9.18
C LYS A 13 -71.37 11.42 -8.90
N PRO A 14 -71.24 10.36 -8.08
CA PRO A 14 -70.10 9.58 -7.56
C PRO A 14 -70.36 8.05 -7.57
N HIS A 15 -69.37 7.20 -7.19
CA HIS A 15 -69.45 6.15 -6.15
C HIS A 15 -68.22 5.22 -6.18
N GLN A 16 -67.52 5.22 -5.10
CA GLN A 16 -67.05 4.16 -4.20
C GLN A 16 -66.73 2.79 -4.82
N LEU A 17 -65.49 2.29 -4.60
CA LEU A 17 -65.12 1.33 -3.56
C LEU A 17 -63.73 0.74 -3.78
N GLN A 18 -63.00 0.73 -2.70
CA GLN A 18 -62.01 -0.25 -2.24
C GLN A 18 -60.67 -0.45 -3.00
N GLY A 19 -59.65 0.06 -2.43
CA GLY A 19 -58.62 -0.71 -1.70
C GLY A 19 -57.60 -1.43 -2.57
N LYS A 20 -56.47 -0.80 -2.83
CA LYS A 20 -55.21 -1.52 -2.92
C LYS A 20 -54.05 -0.62 -2.48
N MET A 21 -53.24 -1.19 -1.59
CA MET A 21 -52.07 -0.62 -0.94
C MET A 21 -51.03 -0.05 -1.93
N PRO A 22 -50.25 0.95 -1.53
CA PRO A 22 -49.13 1.42 -2.33
C PRO A 22 -48.00 0.41 -2.24
N ILE A 23 -47.67 -0.18 -3.37
CA ILE A 23 -46.42 -0.94 -3.52
C ILE A 23 -45.25 0.04 -3.46
N PHE A 24 -44.49 -0.08 -2.40
CA PHE A 24 -43.23 0.59 -2.17
C PHE A 24 -42.27 0.40 -3.39
N ARG A 25 -42.05 1.48 -4.14
CA ARG A 25 -40.93 1.63 -5.05
C ARG A 25 -39.68 2.07 -4.25
N ILE A 26 -39.21 1.19 -3.38
CA ILE A 26 -37.88 1.32 -2.75
C ILE A 26 -37.12 0.07 -3.18
N GLY A 27 -36.13 0.22 -4.02
CA GLY A 27 -35.30 -0.95 -4.25
C GLY A 27 -34.29 -0.91 -5.38
N PHE A 28 -34.38 -0.03 -6.37
CA PHE A 28 -33.44 -0.12 -7.48
C PHE A 28 -32.21 0.79 -7.35
N GLN A 29 -32.30 1.92 -6.68
CA GLN A 29 -31.14 2.79 -6.47
C GLN A 29 -30.26 2.35 -5.28
N SER A 30 -30.85 1.75 -4.25
CA SER A 30 -30.10 1.22 -3.10
C SER A 30 -29.35 -0.08 -3.42
N LEU A 31 -29.84 -0.89 -4.35
CA LEU A 31 -29.18 -2.12 -4.78
C LEU A 31 -27.95 -1.84 -5.68
N ILE A 32 -28.03 -0.79 -6.51
CA ILE A 32 -26.90 -0.35 -7.35
C ILE A 32 -25.80 0.28 -6.47
N LEU A 33 -26.15 0.98 -5.39
CA LEU A 33 -25.16 1.55 -4.46
C LEU A 33 -24.47 0.46 -3.60
N LEU A 34 -25.18 -0.60 -3.23
CA LEU A 34 -24.59 -1.74 -2.51
C LEU A 34 -23.68 -2.60 -3.40
N PHE A 35 -24.03 -2.75 -4.69
CA PHE A 35 -23.17 -3.46 -5.65
C PHE A 35 -21.92 -2.65 -6.04
N SER A 36 -22.01 -1.33 -6.11
CA SER A 36 -20.84 -0.48 -6.38
C SER A 36 -19.90 -0.37 -5.18
N ILE A 37 -20.37 -0.51 -3.95
CA ILE A 37 -19.54 -0.51 -2.74
C ILE A 37 -18.81 -1.85 -2.58
N SER A 38 -19.41 -2.99 -2.99
CA SER A 38 -18.73 -4.29 -2.96
C SER A 38 -17.72 -4.49 -4.11
N LEU A 39 -17.90 -3.84 -5.26
CA LEU A 39 -16.97 -3.90 -6.39
C LEU A 39 -15.68 -3.10 -6.18
N VAL A 40 -15.70 -2.03 -5.37
CA VAL A 40 -14.48 -1.27 -5.04
C VAL A 40 -13.59 -2.02 -4.04
N SER A 41 -14.14 -2.94 -3.22
CA SER A 41 -13.32 -3.72 -2.29
C SER A 41 -12.73 -5.01 -2.90
N ALA A 42 -13.22 -5.46 -4.06
CA ALA A 42 -12.82 -6.73 -4.67
C ALA A 42 -11.47 -6.68 -5.42
N ASN A 43 -10.89 -5.49 -5.66
CA ASN A 43 -9.67 -5.30 -6.47
C ASN A 43 -8.48 -4.71 -5.70
N ARG A 44 -8.60 -4.49 -4.40
CA ARG A 44 -7.49 -3.93 -3.64
C ARG A 44 -6.44 -5.00 -3.31
N ILE A 45 -5.18 -4.68 -3.60
CA ILE A 45 -4.04 -5.51 -3.23
C ILE A 45 -3.94 -5.56 -1.70
N ASP A 46 -4.01 -6.78 -1.12
CA ASP A 46 -3.71 -6.97 0.31
C ASP A 46 -2.21 -6.77 0.53
N PRO A 47 -1.81 -5.77 1.33
CA PRO A 47 -0.41 -5.48 1.57
C PRO A 47 0.29 -6.50 2.49
N ALA A 48 -0.45 -7.34 3.19
CA ALA A 48 0.12 -8.38 4.05
C ALA A 48 0.85 -9.48 3.24
N GLY A 49 0.57 -9.57 1.94
CA GLY A 49 1.11 -10.60 1.07
C GLY A 49 0.28 -11.91 1.15
N ILE A 50 0.95 -13.05 1.23
CA ILE A 50 0.29 -14.36 1.43
C ILE A 50 0.28 -14.76 2.91
N ALA A 51 -0.68 -15.58 3.32
CA ALA A 51 -0.82 -15.97 4.72
C ALA A 51 0.33 -16.86 5.23
N GLY A 52 0.80 -17.80 4.41
CA GLY A 52 1.86 -18.75 4.73
C GLY A 52 3.13 -18.55 3.92
N SER A 53 3.71 -19.69 3.49
CA SER A 53 4.92 -19.71 2.66
C SER A 53 4.74 -20.63 1.45
N LEU A 54 5.34 -20.24 0.32
CA LEU A 54 5.44 -21.05 -0.90
C LEU A 54 6.90 -21.39 -1.18
N VAL A 55 7.15 -22.63 -1.57
CA VAL A 55 8.43 -23.12 -2.08
C VAL A 55 8.21 -23.64 -3.50
N LEU A 56 8.66 -22.89 -4.50
CA LEU A 56 8.37 -23.14 -5.91
C LEU A 56 9.68 -23.44 -6.64
N SER A 57 9.87 -24.70 -7.06
CA SER A 57 11.07 -25.15 -7.74
C SER A 57 10.85 -25.31 -9.24
N ALA A 58 11.88 -25.01 -10.04
CA ALA A 58 11.86 -25.32 -11.46
C ALA A 58 11.83 -26.83 -11.74
N GLU A 59 12.36 -27.63 -10.86
CA GLU A 59 12.45 -29.07 -10.96
C GLU A 59 11.58 -29.76 -9.89
N ASN A 60 11.08 -30.96 -10.17
CA ASN A 60 10.13 -31.65 -9.31
C ASN A 60 10.66 -31.86 -7.88
N ILE A 61 11.94 -32.24 -7.71
CA ILE A 61 12.56 -32.44 -6.40
C ILE A 61 14.02 -31.94 -6.42
N GLN A 62 14.18 -30.65 -6.23
CA GLN A 62 15.49 -30.04 -6.05
C GLN A 62 15.91 -30.13 -4.57
N GLY A 63 17.16 -30.58 -4.27
CA GLY A 63 17.63 -30.79 -2.91
C GLY A 63 17.46 -29.58 -2.00
N GLU A 64 17.97 -28.43 -2.41
CA GLU A 64 17.89 -27.18 -1.65
C GLU A 64 16.46 -26.69 -1.43
N ALA A 65 15.55 -26.92 -2.39
CA ALA A 65 14.12 -26.59 -2.21
C ALA A 65 13.48 -27.46 -1.12
N VAL A 66 13.82 -28.73 -1.05
CA VAL A 66 13.34 -29.66 -0.03
C VAL A 66 13.90 -29.30 1.36
N GLU A 67 15.18 -29.00 1.45
CA GLU A 67 15.82 -28.52 2.68
C GLU A 67 15.15 -27.24 3.19
N GLU A 68 14.93 -26.27 2.31
CA GLU A 68 14.28 -25.01 2.68
C GLU A 68 12.82 -25.19 3.06
N PHE A 69 12.09 -26.07 2.36
CA PHE A 69 10.72 -26.45 2.73
C PHE A 69 10.69 -27.05 4.14
N SER A 70 11.60 -27.98 4.44
CA SER A 70 11.73 -28.62 5.74
C SER A 70 12.04 -27.61 6.85
N LYS A 71 12.97 -26.71 6.58
CA LYS A 71 13.35 -25.63 7.51
C LYS A 71 12.19 -24.69 7.82
N ILE A 72 11.39 -24.29 6.81
CA ILE A 72 10.24 -23.41 7.01
C ILE A 72 9.12 -24.16 7.73
N ALA A 73 8.87 -25.43 7.40
CA ALA A 73 7.88 -26.27 8.03
C ALA A 73 8.21 -26.56 9.51
N GLY A 74 9.48 -26.77 9.82
CA GLY A 74 9.98 -27.08 11.16
C GLY A 74 9.87 -28.58 11.52
N ASN A 75 10.67 -29.04 12.47
CA ASN A 75 10.83 -30.45 12.80
C ASN A 75 9.57 -31.14 13.34
N ASN A 76 8.62 -30.37 13.89
CA ASN A 76 7.34 -30.87 14.39
C ASN A 76 6.22 -30.83 13.35
N ALA A 77 6.56 -30.54 12.08
CA ALA A 77 5.57 -30.43 11.02
C ALA A 77 4.87 -31.77 10.75
N VAL A 78 3.58 -31.68 10.47
CA VAL A 78 2.79 -32.76 9.86
C VAL A 78 2.79 -32.48 8.35
N VAL A 79 3.61 -33.22 7.62
CA VAL A 79 3.78 -33.06 6.18
C VAL A 79 2.89 -34.02 5.42
N LEU A 80 2.09 -33.50 4.51
CA LEU A 80 1.31 -34.26 3.57
C LEU A 80 1.90 -34.11 2.16
N ILE A 81 2.28 -35.24 1.56
CA ILE A 81 2.67 -35.31 0.15
C ILE A 81 1.42 -35.69 -0.64
N ILE A 82 1.04 -34.90 -1.65
CA ILE A 82 -0.12 -35.20 -2.50
C ILE A 82 0.39 -35.49 -3.90
N SER A 83 0.17 -36.71 -4.38
CA SER A 83 0.43 -37.08 -5.77
C SER A 83 -0.79 -36.74 -6.65
N LEU A 84 -0.55 -35.96 -7.70
CA LEU A 84 -1.58 -35.48 -8.65
C LEU A 84 -1.93 -36.54 -9.69
N ASN A 85 -1.06 -37.52 -9.93
CA ASN A 85 -1.25 -38.65 -10.82
C ASN A 85 -0.51 -39.89 -10.29
N SER A 86 -0.81 -41.05 -10.85
CA SER A 86 -0.17 -42.30 -10.51
C SER A 86 0.70 -42.74 -11.69
N SER A 87 2.01 -42.78 -11.49
CA SER A 87 3.00 -43.33 -12.42
C SER A 87 4.24 -43.72 -11.63
N GLU A 88 5.05 -44.63 -12.18
CA GLU A 88 6.31 -45.07 -11.56
C GLU A 88 7.24 -43.86 -11.28
N GLU A 89 7.24 -42.88 -12.17
CA GLU A 89 7.99 -41.65 -12.00
C GLU A 89 7.53 -40.83 -10.79
N VAL A 90 6.18 -40.65 -10.65
CA VAL A 90 5.59 -39.90 -9.52
C VAL A 90 5.83 -40.66 -8.21
N ASP A 91 5.70 -41.96 -8.19
CA ASP A 91 5.95 -42.80 -7.01
C ASP A 91 7.43 -42.70 -6.58
N SER A 92 8.35 -42.68 -7.55
CA SER A 92 9.78 -42.44 -7.31
C SER A 92 10.04 -41.05 -6.73
N GLN A 93 9.38 -40.03 -7.26
CA GLN A 93 9.47 -38.65 -6.75
C GLN A 93 8.91 -38.51 -5.31
N VAL A 94 7.77 -39.15 -5.01
CA VAL A 94 7.19 -39.19 -3.66
C VAL A 94 8.16 -39.83 -2.68
N LYS A 95 8.76 -40.96 -3.06
CA LYS A 95 9.75 -41.68 -2.25
C LYS A 95 10.97 -40.80 -2.02
N ALA A 96 11.56 -40.24 -3.07
CA ALA A 96 12.74 -39.38 -2.99
C ALA A 96 12.51 -38.16 -2.11
N PHE A 97 11.34 -37.52 -2.22
CA PHE A 97 10.97 -36.40 -1.36
C PHE A 97 10.85 -36.84 0.10
N LYS A 98 10.15 -37.95 0.37
CA LYS A 98 9.98 -38.50 1.72
C LYS A 98 11.32 -38.82 2.38
N ASP A 99 12.23 -39.45 1.64
CA ASP A 99 13.56 -39.80 2.14
C ASP A 99 14.37 -38.53 2.52
N LYS A 100 14.34 -37.51 1.65
CA LYS A 100 15.01 -36.22 1.90
C LYS A 100 14.49 -35.49 3.13
N ILE A 101 13.16 -35.28 3.23
CA ILE A 101 12.58 -34.57 4.40
C ILE A 101 12.73 -35.35 5.70
N SER A 102 12.78 -36.70 5.63
CA SER A 102 13.09 -37.52 6.80
C SER A 102 14.54 -37.32 7.27
N ALA A 103 15.49 -37.17 6.34
CA ALA A 103 16.88 -36.84 6.64
C ALA A 103 17.01 -35.46 7.29
N GLU A 104 16.14 -34.51 6.96
CA GLU A 104 16.04 -33.19 7.59
C GLU A 104 15.35 -33.21 8.97
N GLY A 105 14.98 -34.39 9.48
CA GLY A 105 14.43 -34.58 10.83
C GLY A 105 12.91 -34.51 10.95
N ILE A 106 12.17 -34.40 9.87
CA ILE A 106 10.70 -34.44 9.88
C ILE A 106 10.24 -35.90 10.01
N LYS A 107 9.45 -36.19 11.05
CA LYS A 107 8.98 -37.54 11.37
C LYS A 107 7.54 -37.83 10.96
N ASN A 108 6.67 -36.82 10.98
CA ASN A 108 5.24 -37.00 10.66
C ASN A 108 5.01 -36.73 9.17
N ILE A 109 5.16 -37.78 8.34
CA ILE A 109 5.03 -37.68 6.89
C ILE A 109 3.96 -38.66 6.42
N ARG A 110 2.96 -38.16 5.69
CA ARG A 110 1.95 -38.96 5.02
C ARG A 110 2.02 -38.70 3.52
N SER A 111 1.74 -39.68 2.72
CA SER A 111 1.56 -39.53 1.27
C SER A 111 0.18 -40.05 0.88
N LEU A 112 -0.57 -39.27 0.10
CA LEU A 112 -1.91 -39.59 -0.37
C LEU A 112 -2.01 -39.27 -1.87
N SER A 113 -2.71 -40.11 -2.61
CA SER A 113 -3.15 -39.75 -3.96
C SER A 113 -4.27 -38.71 -3.87
N ILE A 114 -4.39 -37.89 -4.90
CA ILE A 114 -5.50 -36.93 -5.05
C ILE A 114 -6.88 -37.64 -5.05
N GLU A 115 -6.95 -38.91 -5.42
CA GLU A 115 -8.18 -39.70 -5.45
C GLU A 115 -8.47 -40.42 -4.11
N SER A 116 -7.64 -40.21 -3.10
CA SER A 116 -7.79 -40.84 -1.78
C SER A 116 -8.98 -40.27 -1.01
N ASP A 117 -9.83 -41.15 -0.46
CA ASP A 117 -10.93 -40.77 0.44
C ASP A 117 -10.45 -40.05 1.70
N GLU A 118 -9.20 -40.29 2.10
CA GLU A 118 -8.56 -39.62 3.27
C GLU A 118 -7.97 -38.24 2.96
N LEU A 119 -8.02 -37.77 1.71
CA LEU A 119 -7.36 -36.53 1.29
C LEU A 119 -7.82 -35.32 2.11
N VAL A 120 -9.14 -35.18 2.28
CA VAL A 120 -9.71 -34.04 3.04
C VAL A 120 -9.25 -34.06 4.51
N SER A 121 -9.22 -35.24 5.14
CA SER A 121 -8.76 -35.38 6.52
C SER A 121 -7.25 -35.15 6.64
N GLY A 122 -6.48 -35.61 5.65
CA GLY A 122 -5.04 -35.36 5.55
C GLY A 122 -4.71 -33.88 5.45
N ILE A 123 -5.41 -33.13 4.57
CA ILE A 123 -5.22 -31.69 4.41
C ILE A 123 -5.56 -30.93 5.72
N LYS A 124 -6.64 -31.29 6.41
CA LYS A 124 -7.06 -30.66 7.66
C LYS A 124 -6.03 -30.81 8.80
N THR A 125 -5.26 -31.88 8.78
CA THR A 125 -4.27 -32.19 9.82
C THR A 125 -2.87 -31.71 9.47
N ALA A 126 -2.60 -31.43 8.19
CA ALA A 126 -1.29 -30.98 7.71
C ALA A 126 -1.06 -29.51 8.02
N ASN A 127 0.18 -29.16 8.36
CA ASN A 127 0.66 -27.77 8.39
C ASN A 127 1.71 -27.49 7.29
N ALA A 128 2.11 -28.53 6.56
CA ALA A 128 2.93 -28.41 5.36
C ALA A 128 2.45 -29.41 4.29
N ILE A 129 2.35 -28.97 3.04
CA ILE A 129 1.94 -29.80 1.90
C ILE A 129 2.97 -29.67 0.79
N TRP A 130 3.37 -30.81 0.19
CA TRP A 130 4.15 -30.84 -1.03
C TRP A 130 3.37 -31.54 -2.15
N LEU A 131 3.28 -30.89 -3.30
CA LEU A 131 2.59 -31.43 -4.47
C LEU A 131 3.58 -32.09 -5.42
N VAL A 132 3.26 -33.29 -5.90
CA VAL A 132 4.06 -34.07 -6.84
C VAL A 132 3.21 -34.46 -8.05
N GLY A 133 3.81 -34.39 -9.24
CA GLY A 133 3.15 -34.72 -10.49
C GLY A 133 2.76 -33.52 -11.32
N ASP A 134 2.25 -33.74 -12.54
CA ASP A 134 2.03 -32.72 -13.55
C ASP A 134 0.59 -32.70 -14.13
N GLU A 135 -0.34 -33.42 -13.55
CA GLU A 135 -1.75 -33.39 -13.95
C GLU A 135 -2.49 -32.16 -13.45
N LEU A 136 -2.38 -31.08 -14.20
CA LEU A 136 -2.95 -29.76 -13.89
C LEU A 136 -4.48 -29.76 -13.68
N PRO A 137 -5.31 -30.52 -14.43
CA PRO A 137 -6.75 -30.57 -14.18
C PRO A 137 -7.10 -31.09 -12.78
N LYS A 138 -6.33 -32.03 -12.24
CA LYS A 138 -6.55 -32.60 -10.91
C LYS A 138 -6.18 -31.60 -9.81
N PHE A 139 -5.17 -30.76 -10.01
CA PHE A 139 -4.86 -29.69 -9.08
C PHE A 139 -6.04 -28.72 -8.89
N LYS A 140 -6.83 -28.46 -9.94
CA LYS A 140 -8.04 -27.63 -9.84
C LYS A 140 -9.06 -28.19 -8.85
N LYS A 141 -9.18 -29.50 -8.74
CA LYS A 141 -10.08 -30.16 -7.75
C LYS A 141 -9.62 -29.86 -6.31
N ILE A 142 -8.32 -29.99 -6.01
CA ILE A 142 -7.78 -29.69 -4.67
C ILE A 142 -8.07 -28.25 -4.28
N LYS A 143 -7.81 -27.31 -5.18
CA LYS A 143 -8.01 -25.88 -4.96
C LYS A 143 -9.44 -25.54 -4.55
N GLU A 144 -10.43 -26.26 -5.08
CA GLU A 144 -11.85 -26.05 -4.79
C GLU A 144 -12.26 -26.61 -3.44
N MET A 145 -11.47 -27.50 -2.83
CA MET A 145 -11.74 -28.06 -1.52
C MET A 145 -11.66 -26.99 -0.43
N GLU A 146 -12.68 -26.91 0.42
CA GLU A 146 -12.70 -26.01 1.56
C GLU A 146 -11.51 -26.23 2.50
N ALA A 147 -11.15 -27.50 2.74
CA ALA A 147 -9.99 -27.86 3.57
C ALA A 147 -8.69 -27.25 3.04
N PHE A 148 -8.49 -27.24 1.71
CA PHE A 148 -7.29 -26.65 1.12
C PHE A 148 -7.29 -25.12 1.19
N ARG A 149 -8.46 -24.48 1.01
CA ARG A 149 -8.59 -23.03 1.21
C ARG A 149 -8.31 -22.62 2.65
N LEU A 150 -8.80 -23.39 3.62
CA LEU A 150 -8.49 -23.18 5.04
C LEU A 150 -6.99 -23.38 5.32
N PHE A 151 -6.36 -24.41 4.75
CA PHE A 151 -4.91 -24.60 4.82
C PHE A 151 -4.15 -23.36 4.32
N LEU A 152 -4.50 -22.86 3.15
CA LEU A 152 -3.84 -21.67 2.55
C LEU A 152 -4.08 -20.37 3.34
N SER A 153 -5.15 -20.27 4.12
CA SER A 153 -5.47 -19.08 4.92
C SER A 153 -4.69 -19.01 6.25
N GLN A 154 -3.96 -20.06 6.59
CA GLN A 154 -3.18 -20.18 7.81
C GLN A 154 -1.68 -19.94 7.54
N ASN A 155 -0.87 -19.93 8.60
CA ASN A 155 0.58 -19.83 8.48
C ASN A 155 1.19 -21.22 8.17
N THR A 156 0.86 -21.76 6.99
CA THR A 156 1.26 -23.08 6.52
C THR A 156 2.29 -23.00 5.40
N VAL A 157 2.89 -24.13 5.03
CA VAL A 157 3.89 -24.19 3.96
C VAL A 157 3.35 -25.05 2.80
N LEU A 158 3.33 -24.48 1.60
CA LEU A 158 2.98 -25.19 0.38
C LEU A 158 4.20 -25.22 -0.54
N GLY A 159 4.60 -26.43 -0.93
CA GLY A 159 5.70 -26.65 -1.87
C GLY A 159 5.24 -27.36 -3.13
N ALA A 160 5.93 -27.08 -4.23
CA ALA A 160 5.76 -27.77 -5.49
C ALA A 160 6.99 -27.59 -6.39
N GLY A 161 7.20 -28.54 -7.31
CA GLY A 161 8.22 -28.43 -8.35
C GLY A 161 7.67 -28.79 -9.73
N GLY A 162 8.38 -28.34 -10.77
CA GLY A 162 8.04 -28.63 -12.15
C GLY A 162 6.77 -27.93 -12.64
N LYS A 163 6.04 -28.55 -13.56
CA LYS A 163 4.94 -27.92 -14.30
C LYS A 163 3.78 -27.44 -13.43
N VAL A 164 3.51 -28.07 -12.28
CA VAL A 164 2.40 -27.69 -11.39
C VAL A 164 2.56 -26.28 -10.83
N VAL A 165 3.78 -25.76 -10.76
CA VAL A 165 4.08 -24.40 -10.27
C VAL A 165 3.37 -23.31 -11.11
N HIS A 166 3.13 -23.55 -12.40
CA HIS A 166 2.39 -22.61 -13.25
C HIS A 166 0.95 -22.40 -12.77
N GLU A 167 0.32 -23.41 -12.20
CA GLU A 167 -1.08 -23.35 -11.76
C GLU A 167 -1.27 -22.49 -10.50
N PHE A 168 -0.21 -22.22 -9.74
CA PHE A 168 -0.30 -21.38 -8.54
C PHE A 168 -0.70 -19.96 -8.86
N THR A 169 -0.38 -19.48 -10.05
CA THR A 169 -0.76 -18.13 -10.52
C THR A 169 -2.19 -18.10 -11.06
N SER A 170 -2.63 -19.11 -11.78
CA SER A 170 -4.00 -19.22 -12.29
C SER A 170 -4.99 -19.47 -11.15
N SER A 171 -4.53 -20.10 -10.08
CA SER A 171 -5.33 -20.42 -8.89
C SER A 171 -5.47 -19.29 -7.87
N GLY A 172 -4.71 -18.20 -8.00
CA GLY A 172 -4.68 -17.11 -7.04
C GLY A 172 -3.88 -17.40 -5.76
N ILE A 173 -3.20 -18.56 -5.66
CA ILE A 173 -2.32 -18.92 -4.55
C ILE A 173 -1.10 -17.98 -4.52
N PHE A 174 -0.56 -17.69 -5.71
CA PHE A 174 0.43 -16.64 -5.89
C PHE A 174 -0.24 -15.45 -6.60
N PRO A 175 -0.69 -14.44 -5.86
CA PRO A 175 -1.54 -13.40 -6.40
C PRO A 175 -0.77 -12.46 -7.36
N ASP A 176 -1.45 -12.00 -8.41
CA ASP A 176 -0.94 -11.05 -9.40
C ASP A 176 0.39 -11.46 -10.03
N ALA A 177 0.67 -12.77 -10.07
CA ALA A 177 1.87 -13.36 -10.62
C ALA A 177 1.60 -14.09 -11.94
N GLN A 178 2.66 -14.25 -12.69
CA GLN A 178 2.78 -15.15 -13.83
C GLN A 178 4.14 -15.85 -13.71
N ILE A 179 4.16 -17.18 -13.72
CA ILE A 179 5.39 -17.96 -13.61
C ILE A 179 5.74 -18.58 -14.94
N VAL A 180 7.02 -18.55 -15.30
CA VAL A 180 7.59 -19.21 -16.47
C VAL A 180 8.81 -19.99 -16.02
N LEU A 181 8.84 -21.29 -16.27
CA LEU A 181 10.03 -22.10 -16.14
C LEU A 181 10.88 -21.99 -17.41
N GLU A 182 12.19 -22.12 -17.31
CA GLU A 182 13.14 -21.83 -18.39
C GLU A 182 12.86 -22.58 -19.69
N ASP A 183 12.38 -23.82 -19.61
CA ASP A 183 12.07 -24.65 -20.77
C ASP A 183 10.73 -24.29 -21.45
N SER A 184 10.05 -23.26 -20.97
CA SER A 184 8.75 -22.85 -21.50
C SER A 184 8.92 -21.94 -22.71
N LYS A 185 8.05 -22.11 -23.75
CA LYS A 185 7.95 -21.19 -24.89
C LYS A 185 7.77 -19.75 -24.39
N ALA A 186 8.19 -18.78 -25.21
CA ALA A 186 8.01 -17.36 -24.91
C ALA A 186 6.56 -17.06 -24.50
N VAL A 187 6.36 -16.60 -23.28
CA VAL A 187 5.05 -16.29 -22.73
C VAL A 187 4.86 -14.77 -22.73
N GLN A 188 3.76 -14.32 -23.32
CA GLN A 188 3.39 -12.90 -23.26
C GLN A 188 3.02 -12.54 -21.84
N GLN A 189 3.68 -11.53 -21.27
CA GLN A 189 3.35 -11.02 -19.95
C GLN A 189 2.00 -10.30 -19.97
N LYS A 190 1.11 -10.69 -19.04
CA LYS A 190 -0.21 -10.07 -18.86
C LYS A 190 -0.09 -8.73 -18.14
N ASP A 191 -0.98 -7.80 -18.46
CA ASP A 191 -1.05 -6.49 -17.82
C ASP A 191 -1.38 -6.61 -16.33
N GLY A 192 -0.78 -5.76 -15.53
CA GLY A 192 -0.97 -5.76 -14.08
C GLY A 192 -0.40 -6.98 -13.35
N LYS A 193 0.33 -7.87 -14.04
CA LYS A 193 0.97 -9.06 -13.45
C LYS A 193 2.49 -8.91 -13.38
N VAL A 194 3.07 -9.49 -12.34
CA VAL A 194 4.53 -9.66 -12.18
C VAL A 194 4.93 -10.98 -12.80
N LEU A 195 5.90 -10.98 -13.72
CA LEU A 195 6.41 -12.20 -14.33
C LEU A 195 7.64 -12.69 -13.56
N TYR A 196 7.59 -13.95 -13.11
CA TYR A 196 8.69 -14.66 -12.47
C TYR A 196 9.22 -15.73 -13.42
N ARG A 197 10.49 -15.63 -13.81
CA ARG A 197 11.19 -16.64 -14.58
C ARG A 197 12.09 -17.42 -13.65
N ILE A 198 11.90 -18.74 -13.57
CA ILE A 198 12.66 -19.62 -12.69
C ILE A 198 13.43 -20.59 -13.60
N SER A 199 14.76 -20.46 -13.63
CA SER A 199 15.59 -21.36 -14.42
C SER A 199 15.83 -22.69 -13.70
N LYS A 200 16.31 -23.68 -14.46
CA LYS A 200 16.73 -24.97 -13.94
C LYS A 200 17.75 -24.77 -12.80
N GLY A 201 17.64 -25.58 -11.75
CA GLY A 201 18.49 -25.44 -10.56
C GLY A 201 18.13 -24.27 -9.65
N ALA A 202 17.05 -23.52 -9.91
CA ALA A 202 16.58 -22.45 -9.05
C ALA A 202 15.23 -22.77 -8.40
N SER A 203 15.01 -22.16 -7.23
CA SER A 203 13.71 -22.14 -6.57
C SER A 203 13.38 -20.76 -6.04
N LEU A 204 12.10 -20.42 -6.10
CA LEU A 204 11.52 -19.20 -5.58
C LEU A 204 10.85 -19.49 -4.24
N ILE A 205 11.26 -18.76 -3.21
CA ILE A 205 10.70 -18.84 -1.87
C ILE A 205 9.90 -17.56 -1.60
N LEU A 206 8.65 -17.74 -1.23
CA LEU A 206 7.76 -16.67 -0.86
C LEU A 206 7.26 -16.90 0.57
N SER A 207 7.47 -15.94 1.46
CA SER A 207 6.96 -16.00 2.85
C SER A 207 6.33 -14.67 3.20
N LYS A 208 5.01 -14.66 3.41
CA LYS A 208 4.22 -13.45 3.58
C LYS A 208 4.45 -12.49 2.39
N ARG A 209 5.26 -11.47 2.56
CA ARG A 209 5.61 -10.53 1.49
C ARG A 209 7.08 -10.61 1.05
N SER A 210 7.88 -11.42 1.71
CA SER A 210 9.30 -11.60 1.37
C SER A 210 9.46 -12.59 0.24
N ILE A 211 10.20 -12.22 -0.79
CA ILE A 211 10.58 -13.06 -1.92
C ILE A 211 12.10 -13.22 -1.94
N ARG A 212 12.59 -14.45 -2.06
CA ARG A 212 13.99 -14.75 -2.25
C ARG A 212 14.17 -15.95 -3.18
N SER A 213 15.37 -16.15 -3.70
CA SER A 213 15.74 -17.32 -4.47
C SER A 213 16.75 -18.17 -3.73
N ILE A 214 16.78 -19.44 -4.03
CA ILE A 214 17.80 -20.41 -3.62
C ILE A 214 18.20 -21.26 -4.83
N GLY A 215 19.32 -21.97 -4.73
CA GLY A 215 19.87 -22.81 -5.78
C GLY A 215 20.86 -22.08 -6.69
N GLU A 216 21.48 -22.83 -7.58
CA GLU A 216 22.51 -22.32 -8.49
C GLU A 216 21.93 -21.61 -9.72
N GLY A 217 20.66 -21.87 -10.05
CA GLY A 217 19.97 -21.24 -11.17
C GLY A 217 19.52 -19.80 -10.89
N GLU A 218 18.91 -19.18 -11.89
CA GLU A 218 18.47 -17.79 -11.83
C GLU A 218 16.96 -17.67 -11.57
N VAL A 219 16.59 -16.69 -10.77
CA VAL A 219 15.22 -16.19 -10.69
C VAL A 219 15.20 -14.74 -11.15
N LEU A 220 14.45 -14.48 -12.22
CA LEU A 220 14.23 -13.13 -12.76
C LEU A 220 12.80 -12.69 -12.49
N ILE A 221 12.66 -11.49 -11.92
CA ILE A 221 11.37 -10.81 -11.75
C ILE A 221 11.27 -9.74 -12.82
N VAL A 222 10.21 -9.76 -13.61
CA VAL A 222 10.01 -8.83 -14.73
C VAL A 222 8.74 -8.02 -14.50
N LEU A 223 8.89 -6.70 -14.53
CA LEU A 223 7.79 -5.75 -14.65
C LEU A 223 7.69 -5.32 -16.12
N LYS A 224 6.50 -5.46 -16.70
CA LYS A 224 6.23 -5.09 -18.09
C LYS A 224 6.46 -3.59 -18.28
N ASP A 225 6.90 -3.20 -19.47
CA ASP A 225 6.89 -1.80 -19.90
C ASP A 225 5.47 -1.22 -19.92
N SER A 226 5.40 0.08 -19.83
CA SER A 226 4.17 0.87 -19.99
C SER A 226 4.47 2.10 -20.84
N GLU A 227 3.47 2.90 -21.13
CA GLU A 227 3.67 4.18 -21.85
C GLU A 227 4.70 5.09 -21.17
N PHE A 228 4.84 5.00 -19.83
CA PHE A 228 5.64 5.93 -19.02
C PHE A 228 6.85 5.30 -18.35
N LYS A 229 6.95 3.97 -18.33
CA LYS A 229 8.03 3.24 -17.64
C LYS A 229 8.57 2.13 -18.51
N GLU A 230 9.88 2.08 -18.68
CA GLU A 230 10.56 1.01 -19.39
C GLU A 230 10.43 -0.33 -18.65
N LYS A 231 10.54 -1.44 -19.40
CA LYS A 231 10.62 -2.78 -18.84
C LYS A 231 11.72 -2.85 -17.78
N LYS A 232 11.39 -3.43 -16.62
CA LYS A 232 12.35 -3.62 -15.53
C LYS A 232 12.55 -5.10 -15.25
N THR A 233 13.80 -5.53 -15.20
CA THR A 233 14.18 -6.90 -14.83
C THR A 233 15.02 -6.86 -13.57
N ILE A 234 14.61 -7.62 -12.55
CA ILE A 234 15.30 -7.76 -11.27
C ILE A 234 15.78 -9.20 -11.18
N LYS A 235 17.11 -9.40 -11.09
CA LYS A 235 17.73 -10.70 -10.84
C LYS A 235 17.82 -10.91 -9.33
N LEU A 236 17.15 -11.94 -8.81
CA LEU A 236 17.31 -12.34 -7.43
C LEU A 236 18.64 -13.11 -7.27
N LYS A 237 19.41 -12.71 -6.26
CA LYS A 237 20.64 -13.43 -5.86
C LYS A 237 20.32 -14.31 -4.64
N PRO A 238 20.76 -15.57 -4.58
CA PRO A 238 20.43 -16.47 -3.47
C PRO A 238 20.78 -15.92 -2.08
N SER A 239 21.91 -15.24 -1.95
CA SER A 239 22.36 -14.56 -0.71
C SER A 239 21.95 -13.08 -0.65
N GLY A 240 21.14 -12.61 -1.59
CA GLY A 240 20.76 -11.21 -1.72
C GLY A 240 19.63 -10.79 -0.78
N ARG A 241 19.32 -9.50 -0.83
CA ARG A 241 18.27 -8.86 -0.02
C ARG A 241 16.85 -9.36 -0.33
N GLY A 242 16.67 -10.06 -1.44
CA GLY A 242 15.35 -10.46 -1.92
C GLY A 242 14.53 -9.31 -2.50
N ALA A 243 13.22 -9.55 -2.63
CA ALA A 243 12.24 -8.58 -3.11
C ALA A 243 11.00 -8.56 -2.20
N ASP A 244 10.21 -7.50 -2.30
CA ASP A 244 8.96 -7.35 -1.57
C ASP A 244 7.78 -7.58 -2.51
N LEU A 245 6.96 -8.58 -2.22
CA LEU A 245 5.81 -8.96 -3.04
C LEU A 245 4.82 -7.81 -3.24
N THR A 246 4.52 -7.08 -2.16
CA THR A 246 3.53 -6.00 -2.20
C THR A 246 4.04 -4.84 -3.05
N ALA A 247 5.34 -4.48 -2.92
CA ALA A 247 5.97 -3.48 -3.78
C ALA A 247 5.89 -3.86 -5.26
N LEU A 248 6.17 -5.12 -5.60
CA LEU A 248 6.09 -5.61 -6.98
C LEU A 248 4.66 -5.59 -7.52
N ARG A 249 3.68 -5.97 -6.71
CA ARG A 249 2.25 -5.95 -7.09
C ARG A 249 1.76 -4.52 -7.32
N PHE A 250 2.09 -3.59 -6.42
CA PHE A 250 1.78 -2.18 -6.59
C PHE A 250 2.48 -1.61 -7.84
N ALA A 251 3.77 -1.93 -8.04
CA ALA A 251 4.50 -1.49 -9.23
C ALA A 251 3.87 -2.00 -10.53
N ALA A 252 3.43 -3.27 -10.57
CA ALA A 252 2.75 -3.84 -11.74
C ALA A 252 1.37 -3.19 -11.98
N ALA A 253 0.62 -2.92 -10.91
CA ALA A 253 -0.66 -2.21 -10.98
C ALA A 253 -0.48 -0.76 -11.46
N ASP A 254 0.51 -0.04 -10.93
CA ASP A 254 0.83 1.34 -11.31
C ASP A 254 1.25 1.45 -12.78
N ARG A 255 1.96 0.46 -13.32
CA ARG A 255 2.34 0.40 -14.74
C ARG A 255 1.15 0.18 -15.68
N ASN A 256 0.05 -0.35 -15.16
CA ASN A 256 -1.22 -0.54 -15.88
C ASN A 256 -2.20 0.63 -15.67
N GLY A 257 -1.84 1.60 -14.84
CA GLY A 257 -2.62 2.78 -14.52
C GLY A 257 -2.14 4.05 -15.23
N PRO A 258 -2.72 5.21 -14.89
CA PRO A 258 -2.30 6.50 -15.42
C PRO A 258 -0.87 6.86 -14.95
N ASP A 259 -0.23 7.75 -15.74
CA ASP A 259 1.11 8.27 -15.42
C ASP A 259 1.16 8.88 -14.02
N PHE A 260 2.23 8.56 -13.27
CA PHE A 260 2.46 9.12 -11.95
C PHE A 260 3.97 9.37 -11.70
N PRO A 261 4.35 10.57 -11.20
CA PRO A 261 3.49 11.75 -11.03
C PRO A 261 3.01 12.30 -12.38
N LYS A 262 1.83 12.90 -12.42
CA LYS A 262 1.27 13.47 -13.64
C LYS A 262 2.21 14.51 -14.25
N LYS A 263 2.24 14.63 -15.58
CA LYS A 263 3.01 15.68 -16.27
C LYS A 263 2.56 17.08 -15.89
N VAL A 264 1.23 17.28 -15.75
CA VAL A 264 0.62 18.49 -15.23
C VAL A 264 0.10 18.20 -13.85
N ILE A 265 0.71 18.81 -12.85
CA ILE A 265 0.36 18.65 -11.44
C ILE A 265 -0.65 19.70 -10.98
N SER A 266 -1.38 19.38 -9.91
CA SER A 266 -2.15 20.37 -9.17
C SER A 266 -1.19 21.31 -8.41
N PRO A 267 -1.46 22.62 -8.37
CA PRO A 267 -0.62 23.56 -7.61
C PRO A 267 -0.54 23.15 -6.13
N PRO A 268 0.66 23.27 -5.49
CA PRO A 268 0.82 22.94 -4.08
C PRO A 268 0.15 23.98 -3.17
N ARG A 269 -1.11 23.75 -2.87
CA ARG A 269 -1.92 24.61 -1.99
C ARG A 269 -2.98 23.80 -1.26
N LEU A 270 -3.46 24.36 -0.16
CA LEU A 270 -4.61 23.89 0.59
C LEU A 270 -5.77 24.84 0.34
N ASP A 271 -6.94 24.34 -0.02
CA ASP A 271 -8.14 25.16 -0.13
C ASP A 271 -8.67 25.53 1.26
N LYS A 272 -8.54 24.62 2.23
CA LYS A 272 -8.87 24.81 3.65
C LYS A 272 -7.92 24.01 4.53
N GLY A 273 -7.99 24.24 5.84
CA GLY A 273 -7.17 23.53 6.81
C GLY A 273 -5.70 23.96 6.79
N SER A 274 -4.87 23.17 7.47
CA SER A 274 -3.45 23.46 7.61
C SER A 274 -2.63 22.16 7.65
N LEU A 275 -1.38 22.23 7.20
CA LEU A 275 -0.40 21.15 7.42
C LEU A 275 0.73 21.66 8.32
N ILE A 276 1.24 20.79 9.17
CA ILE A 276 2.47 21.01 9.94
C ILE A 276 3.40 19.84 9.65
N ILE A 277 4.47 20.09 8.92
CA ILE A 277 5.37 19.10 8.37
C ILE A 277 6.70 19.23 9.09
N ILE A 278 7.09 18.23 9.91
CA ILE A 278 8.27 18.29 10.78
C ILE A 278 9.35 17.35 10.26
N GLY A 279 10.57 17.86 10.07
CA GLY A 279 11.69 17.12 9.50
C GLY A 279 12.24 15.98 10.36
N GLY A 280 11.69 15.77 11.56
CA GLY A 280 12.17 14.76 12.50
C GLY A 280 12.94 15.38 13.68
N GLY A 281 13.59 14.52 14.48
CA GLY A 281 14.32 14.98 15.67
C GLY A 281 13.42 15.56 16.75
N PRO A 282 13.95 16.47 17.60
CA PRO A 282 13.15 17.11 18.65
C PRO A 282 12.02 17.95 18.06
N MET A 283 10.79 17.73 18.56
CA MET A 283 9.62 18.43 18.07
C MET A 283 9.58 19.89 18.54
N PRO A 284 9.45 20.87 17.63
CA PRO A 284 9.37 22.28 18.03
C PRO A 284 8.12 22.55 18.88
N ARG A 285 8.30 23.01 20.13
CA ARG A 285 7.18 23.27 21.06
C ARG A 285 6.13 24.22 20.48
N LEU A 286 6.58 25.25 19.73
CA LEU A 286 5.67 26.19 19.08
C LEU A 286 4.82 25.53 17.99
N ALA A 287 5.37 24.55 17.25
CA ALA A 287 4.61 23.80 16.26
C ALA A 287 3.52 22.95 16.92
N VAL A 288 3.82 22.31 18.08
CA VAL A 288 2.81 21.59 18.87
C VAL A 288 1.71 22.51 19.35
N LYS A 289 2.07 23.66 19.94
CA LYS A 289 1.09 24.67 20.38
C LYS A 289 0.21 25.11 19.20
N ARG A 290 0.83 25.36 18.05
CA ARG A 290 0.12 25.77 16.83
C ARG A 290 -0.83 24.68 16.32
N PHE A 291 -0.41 23.41 16.37
CA PHE A 291 -1.24 22.27 16.02
C PHE A 291 -2.53 22.23 16.84
N ILE A 292 -2.43 22.31 18.17
CA ILE A 292 -3.61 22.31 19.06
C ILE A 292 -4.51 23.53 18.77
N GLN A 293 -3.93 24.72 18.57
CA GLN A 293 -4.70 25.92 18.22
C GLN A 293 -5.48 25.74 16.90
N LEU A 294 -4.82 25.24 15.86
CA LEU A 294 -5.42 25.03 14.55
C LEU A 294 -6.47 23.90 14.57
N ALA A 295 -6.31 22.93 15.46
CA ALA A 295 -7.29 21.89 15.68
C ALA A 295 -8.54 22.33 16.45
N GLY A 296 -8.58 23.58 16.97
CA GLY A 296 -9.73 24.12 17.73
C GLY A 296 -9.44 24.39 19.22
N GLY A 297 -8.18 24.36 19.65
CA GLY A 297 -7.81 24.64 21.03
C GLY A 297 -8.43 23.65 22.01
N ASN A 298 -9.19 24.15 22.99
CA ASN A 298 -9.85 23.31 24.01
C ASN A 298 -11.00 22.45 23.43
N GLU A 299 -11.50 22.76 22.25
CA GLU A 299 -12.51 21.94 21.56
C GLU A 299 -11.89 20.91 20.59
N ALA A 300 -10.56 20.86 20.52
CA ALA A 300 -9.84 19.98 19.59
C ALA A 300 -10.06 18.50 19.91
N SER A 301 -10.40 17.72 18.89
CA SER A 301 -10.39 16.25 18.91
C SER A 301 -9.20 15.76 18.10
N ILE A 302 -8.17 15.30 18.79
CA ILE A 302 -6.88 14.91 18.19
C ILE A 302 -6.83 13.39 17.99
N VAL A 303 -6.42 12.95 16.81
CA VAL A 303 -6.15 11.54 16.51
C VAL A 303 -4.66 11.32 16.34
N VAL A 304 -4.11 10.33 17.04
CA VAL A 304 -2.70 9.92 16.97
C VAL A 304 -2.59 8.60 16.22
N LEU A 305 -1.83 8.59 15.12
CA LEU A 305 -1.61 7.43 14.25
C LEU A 305 -0.16 6.93 14.38
N PRO A 306 0.10 5.90 15.22
CA PRO A 306 1.43 5.30 15.38
C PRO A 306 1.74 4.24 14.31
N THR A 307 1.05 4.25 13.18
CA THR A 307 1.05 3.23 12.12
C THR A 307 2.44 2.96 11.53
N ALA A 308 3.33 3.96 11.52
CA ALA A 308 4.65 3.84 10.90
C ALA A 308 5.64 2.92 11.61
N VAL A 309 5.38 2.53 12.87
CA VAL A 309 6.29 1.70 13.68
C VAL A 309 5.80 0.25 13.82
N PRO A 310 6.66 -0.74 14.08
CA PRO A 310 6.25 -2.10 14.43
C PRO A 310 5.34 -2.15 15.67
N ASP A 311 4.54 -3.20 15.82
CA ASP A 311 3.57 -3.34 16.93
C ASP A 311 4.23 -3.22 18.31
N SER A 312 5.43 -3.77 18.48
CA SER A 312 6.21 -3.66 19.71
C SER A 312 6.59 -2.22 20.08
N MET A 313 6.61 -1.29 19.14
CA MET A 313 6.95 0.11 19.35
C MET A 313 5.72 1.03 19.44
N ILE A 314 4.51 0.52 19.28
CA ILE A 314 3.27 1.31 19.37
C ILE A 314 3.15 2.04 20.70
N PRO A 315 3.40 1.41 21.88
CA PRO A 315 3.31 2.12 23.17
C PRO A 315 4.23 3.35 23.23
N GLN A 316 5.47 3.22 22.78
CA GLN A 316 6.44 4.31 22.75
C GLN A 316 6.02 5.41 21.75
N SER A 317 5.61 5.02 20.54
CA SER A 317 5.14 5.97 19.50
C SER A 317 3.86 6.68 19.93
N SER A 318 3.01 6.03 20.73
CA SER A 318 1.77 6.60 21.24
C SER A 318 1.99 7.56 22.43
N ALA A 319 3.17 7.56 23.04
CA ALA A 319 3.47 8.44 24.19
C ALA A 319 3.33 9.94 23.86
N ILE A 320 3.38 10.31 22.60
CA ILE A 320 3.12 11.68 22.11
C ILE A 320 1.71 12.16 22.49
N ALA A 321 0.73 11.28 22.62
CA ALA A 321 -0.63 11.63 23.06
C ALA A 321 -0.61 12.37 24.40
N LYS A 322 0.18 11.89 25.37
CA LYS A 322 0.36 12.54 26.67
C LYS A 322 0.94 13.96 26.55
N THR A 323 1.74 14.20 25.51
CA THR A 323 2.27 15.55 25.25
C THR A 323 1.16 16.46 24.74
N PHE A 324 0.30 15.98 23.85
CA PHE A 324 -0.83 16.77 23.35
C PHE A 324 -1.86 17.06 24.47
N GLU A 325 -2.15 16.10 25.33
CA GLU A 325 -3.05 16.25 26.48
C GLU A 325 -2.65 17.42 27.38
N LYS A 326 -1.33 17.69 27.58
CA LYS A 326 -0.82 18.81 28.37
C LYS A 326 -1.20 20.18 27.83
N PHE A 327 -1.63 20.29 26.57
CA PHE A 327 -2.09 21.52 25.96
C PHE A 327 -3.62 21.71 26.06
N GLY A 328 -4.33 20.80 26.72
CA GLY A 328 -5.75 20.90 27.06
C GLY A 328 -6.73 20.76 25.88
N PRO A 329 -6.49 19.90 24.87
CA PRO A 329 -7.52 19.59 23.88
C PRO A 329 -8.69 18.84 24.57
N LYS A 330 -9.85 18.85 23.94
CA LYS A 330 -11.03 18.12 24.42
C LYS A 330 -10.80 16.62 24.51
N GLU A 331 -10.13 16.06 23.50
CA GLU A 331 -9.89 14.63 23.39
C GLU A 331 -8.60 14.33 22.62
N VAL A 332 -7.87 13.30 23.06
CA VAL A 332 -6.75 12.71 22.31
C VAL A 332 -6.95 11.21 22.21
N THR A 333 -7.16 10.71 21.01
CA THR A 333 -7.41 9.29 20.74
C THR A 333 -6.28 8.67 19.94
N VAL A 334 -5.73 7.54 20.41
CA VAL A 334 -4.71 6.76 19.68
C VAL A 334 -5.40 5.68 18.86
N LEU A 335 -5.13 5.64 17.57
CA LEU A 335 -5.65 4.64 16.63
C LEU A 335 -4.49 3.81 16.03
N PRO A 336 -4.15 2.64 16.61
CA PRO A 336 -3.00 1.84 16.20
C PRO A 336 -3.25 0.93 14.99
N GLY A 337 -4.46 0.94 14.40
CA GLY A 337 -4.85 0.05 13.31
C GLY A 337 -3.94 0.15 12.08
N ARG A 338 -3.74 -1.01 11.42
CA ARG A 338 -2.92 -1.14 10.21
C ARG A 338 -3.58 -1.96 9.13
N LYS A 339 -4.36 -2.97 9.52
CA LYS A 339 -5.10 -3.79 8.56
C LYS A 339 -6.27 -2.99 8.01
N ILE A 340 -6.58 -3.21 6.74
CA ILE A 340 -7.71 -2.56 6.06
C ILE A 340 -9.02 -2.78 6.83
N SER A 341 -9.24 -4.01 7.31
CA SER A 341 -10.41 -4.36 8.12
C SER A 341 -10.52 -3.59 9.44
N GLU A 342 -9.39 -3.16 10.00
CA GLU A 342 -9.32 -2.35 11.21
C GLU A 342 -9.58 -0.88 10.90
N VAL A 343 -8.84 -0.31 9.92
CA VAL A 343 -8.89 1.13 9.62
C VAL A 343 -10.20 1.55 8.94
N ASP A 344 -10.86 0.64 8.24
CA ASP A 344 -12.20 0.85 7.63
C ASP A 344 -13.35 0.32 8.50
N SER A 345 -13.07 -0.11 9.75
CA SER A 345 -14.12 -0.47 10.69
C SER A 345 -14.91 0.77 11.15
N GLU A 346 -16.21 0.62 11.39
CA GLU A 346 -17.03 1.74 11.86
C GLU A 346 -16.52 2.37 13.17
N LYS A 347 -15.94 1.56 14.06
CA LYS A 347 -15.29 2.06 15.28
C LYS A 347 -14.17 3.05 14.96
N TYR A 348 -13.28 2.70 14.02
CA TYR A 348 -12.17 3.53 13.58
C TYR A 348 -12.66 4.78 12.83
N LEU A 349 -13.57 4.60 11.88
CA LEU A 349 -14.14 5.68 11.07
C LEU A 349 -14.91 6.71 11.93
N ASN A 350 -15.62 6.27 12.99
CA ASN A 350 -16.36 7.16 13.89
C ASN A 350 -15.42 8.12 14.65
N VAL A 351 -14.23 7.69 15.01
CA VAL A 351 -13.21 8.56 15.62
C VAL A 351 -12.71 9.58 14.59
N LEU A 352 -12.39 9.14 13.36
CA LEU A 352 -11.93 10.05 12.29
C LEU A 352 -12.97 11.08 11.87
N ARG A 353 -14.27 10.74 11.89
CA ARG A 353 -15.37 11.71 11.56
C ARG A 353 -15.41 12.91 12.52
N LYS A 354 -14.97 12.71 13.78
CA LYS A 354 -14.95 13.73 14.84
C LYS A 354 -13.61 14.46 14.91
N ALA A 355 -12.58 13.93 14.27
CA ALA A 355 -11.25 14.49 14.33
C ALA A 355 -11.19 15.91 13.76
N THR A 356 -10.51 16.81 14.48
CA THR A 356 -10.17 18.17 14.05
C THR A 356 -8.67 18.34 13.84
N GLY A 357 -7.86 17.42 14.41
CA GLY A 357 -6.42 17.33 14.19
C GLY A 357 -5.96 15.88 14.10
N ILE A 358 -5.03 15.59 13.18
CA ILE A 358 -4.43 14.26 13.02
C ILE A 358 -2.92 14.36 13.12
N TRP A 359 -2.32 13.47 13.91
CA TRP A 359 -0.88 13.30 14.02
C TRP A 359 -0.42 12.01 13.37
N PHE A 360 0.53 12.12 12.43
CA PHE A 360 1.23 11.00 11.82
C PHE A 360 2.61 10.84 12.48
N GLY A 361 2.85 9.72 13.13
CA GLY A 361 4.10 9.41 13.84
C GLY A 361 5.28 9.12 12.90
N GLY A 362 6.48 9.14 13.47
CA GLY A 362 7.69 8.70 12.76
C GLY A 362 7.81 7.19 12.65
N GLY A 363 8.70 6.71 11.79
CA GLY A 363 8.97 5.29 11.52
C GLY A 363 9.22 5.01 10.05
N ARG A 364 8.46 4.11 9.45
CA ARG A 364 8.56 3.73 8.04
C ARG A 364 7.29 4.17 7.30
N GLN A 365 7.44 5.07 6.34
CA GLN A 365 6.32 5.69 5.62
C GLN A 365 5.50 4.73 4.77
N TRP A 366 6.09 3.64 4.27
CA TRP A 366 5.36 2.63 3.52
C TRP A 366 4.24 1.95 4.34
N ASN A 367 4.37 1.89 5.68
CA ASN A 367 3.30 1.37 6.54
C ASN A 367 2.02 2.23 6.46
N PHE A 368 2.13 3.53 6.24
CA PHE A 368 0.97 4.39 6.03
C PHE A 368 0.29 4.12 4.68
N VAL A 369 1.10 3.86 3.63
CA VAL A 369 0.58 3.47 2.32
C VAL A 369 -0.22 2.17 2.45
N ASP A 370 0.37 1.14 3.07
CA ASP A 370 -0.28 -0.14 3.28
C ASP A 370 -1.59 -0.01 4.06
N ALA A 371 -1.61 0.81 5.10
CA ALA A 371 -2.78 0.96 5.95
C ALA A 371 -3.90 1.80 5.32
N TYR A 372 -3.55 2.90 4.63
CA TYR A 372 -4.56 3.93 4.31
C TYR A 372 -4.85 4.14 2.83
N HIS A 373 -3.96 3.75 1.89
CA HIS A 373 -4.27 3.91 0.46
C HIS A 373 -5.60 3.23 0.11
N ASP A 374 -6.43 3.90 -0.69
CA ASP A 374 -7.73 3.42 -1.17
C ASP A 374 -8.73 3.01 -0.06
N THR A 375 -8.65 3.65 1.13
CA THR A 375 -9.57 3.39 2.26
C THR A 375 -10.58 4.51 2.47
N LYS A 376 -11.66 4.19 3.19
CA LYS A 376 -12.59 5.19 3.73
C LYS A 376 -11.90 6.07 4.78
N ALA A 377 -10.97 5.49 5.56
CA ALA A 377 -10.18 6.23 6.52
C ALA A 377 -9.40 7.38 5.88
N LEU A 378 -8.71 7.15 4.74
CA LEU A 378 -7.99 8.20 4.04
C LEU A 378 -8.93 9.34 3.56
N LYS A 379 -10.10 9.00 3.05
CA LYS A 379 -11.10 10.00 2.65
C LYS A 379 -11.54 10.87 3.84
N LEU A 380 -11.71 10.27 5.03
CA LEU A 380 -12.04 11.03 6.24
C LEU A 380 -10.88 11.89 6.72
N MET A 381 -9.62 11.47 6.52
CA MET A 381 -8.45 12.29 6.84
C MET A 381 -8.40 13.54 5.94
N HIS A 382 -8.66 13.41 4.62
CA HIS A 382 -8.81 14.58 3.74
C HIS A 382 -9.97 15.47 4.19
N ASN A 383 -11.10 14.91 4.60
CA ASN A 383 -12.24 15.70 5.12
C ASN A 383 -11.90 16.52 6.37
N VAL A 384 -10.87 16.14 7.16
CA VAL A 384 -10.39 16.98 8.27
C VAL A 384 -9.85 18.30 7.73
N LEU A 385 -9.07 18.29 6.66
CA LEU A 385 -8.59 19.51 6.01
C LEU A 385 -9.74 20.30 5.37
N ASP A 386 -10.64 19.65 4.67
CA ASP A 386 -11.81 20.29 4.02
C ASP A 386 -12.72 21.02 5.01
N LYS A 387 -12.76 20.56 6.26
CA LYS A 387 -13.48 21.20 7.37
C LYS A 387 -12.67 22.29 8.07
N GLY A 388 -11.44 22.58 7.62
CA GLY A 388 -10.57 23.59 8.21
C GLY A 388 -9.68 23.09 9.36
N GLY A 389 -9.64 21.76 9.59
CA GLY A 389 -8.77 21.13 10.60
C GLY A 389 -7.30 21.10 10.19
N VAL A 390 -6.48 20.33 10.91
CA VAL A 390 -5.03 20.31 10.73
C VAL A 390 -4.46 18.90 10.73
N ILE A 391 -3.51 18.65 9.82
CA ILE A 391 -2.70 17.45 9.82
C ILE A 391 -1.27 17.81 10.20
N MET A 392 -0.71 17.10 11.17
CA MET A 392 0.68 17.24 11.59
C MET A 392 1.40 15.90 11.51
N GLY A 393 2.66 15.90 11.11
CA GLY A 393 3.46 14.68 11.09
C GLY A 393 4.96 14.95 11.15
N SER A 394 5.71 13.98 11.66
CA SER A 394 7.16 14.07 11.81
C SER A 394 7.86 12.89 11.16
N SER A 395 9.03 13.12 10.59
CA SER A 395 9.84 12.06 9.94
C SER A 395 9.03 11.34 8.84
N ALA A 396 8.75 10.04 8.99
CA ALA A 396 7.86 9.32 8.06
C ALA A 396 6.48 10.00 7.92
N GLY A 397 5.96 10.57 9.02
CA GLY A 397 4.71 11.35 9.03
C GLY A 397 4.80 12.69 8.31
N ALA A 398 6.01 13.21 8.07
CA ALA A 398 6.23 14.36 7.19
C ALA A 398 6.16 13.94 5.72
N SER A 399 6.97 12.95 5.33
CA SER A 399 7.05 12.52 3.92
C SER A 399 5.73 12.01 3.38
N ILE A 400 4.92 11.32 4.23
CA ILE A 400 3.65 10.73 3.78
C ILE A 400 2.59 11.78 3.39
N GLN A 401 2.74 13.04 3.84
CA GLN A 401 1.81 14.12 3.49
C GLN A 401 1.93 14.58 2.02
N ALA A 402 3.04 14.26 1.37
CA ALA A 402 3.28 14.60 -0.02
C ALA A 402 2.39 13.80 -1.00
N GLU A 403 2.25 14.29 -2.23
CA GLU A 403 1.73 13.51 -3.34
C GLU A 403 2.75 12.46 -3.78
N TYR A 404 4.01 12.87 -4.02
CA TYR A 404 5.09 11.95 -4.36
C TYR A 404 5.85 11.51 -3.10
N LEU A 405 5.82 10.21 -2.82
CA LEU A 405 6.47 9.64 -1.64
C LEU A 405 7.91 9.24 -1.93
N VAL A 406 8.85 9.92 -1.31
CA VAL A 406 10.26 9.51 -1.33
C VAL A 406 10.55 8.43 -0.29
N ARG A 407 11.54 7.55 -0.58
CA ARG A 407 12.03 6.53 0.35
C ARG A 407 10.96 5.56 0.84
N GLY A 408 9.98 5.25 -0.03
CA GLY A 408 8.87 4.35 0.30
C GLY A 408 9.24 2.86 0.32
N ASN A 409 10.47 2.45 0.00
CA ASN A 409 10.85 1.04 -0.12
C ASN A 409 10.75 0.29 1.22
N PRO A 410 9.93 -0.78 1.32
CA PRO A 410 9.82 -1.62 2.51
C PRO A 410 11.15 -2.27 2.94
N LEU A 411 12.01 -2.58 1.97
CA LEU A 411 13.31 -3.21 2.22
C LEU A 411 14.37 -2.22 2.71
N GLY A 412 14.15 -0.91 2.68
CA GLY A 412 15.09 0.11 3.20
C GLY A 412 14.75 1.51 2.72
N ASN A 413 15.47 2.49 3.23
CA ASN A 413 15.20 3.92 3.00
C ASN A 413 16.23 4.61 2.09
N ARG A 414 17.07 3.84 1.38
CA ARG A 414 18.08 4.42 0.47
C ARG A 414 17.50 4.76 -0.89
N ASP A 415 16.48 4.02 -1.32
CA ASP A 415 15.84 4.23 -2.63
C ASP A 415 14.90 5.43 -2.57
N MET A 416 15.25 6.50 -3.26
CA MET A 416 14.44 7.72 -3.31
C MET A 416 13.13 7.50 -4.06
N MET A 417 13.15 6.73 -5.14
CA MET A 417 12.06 6.45 -6.05
C MET A 417 11.74 4.95 -6.00
N ALA A 418 10.97 4.55 -5.00
CA ALA A 418 10.64 3.14 -4.74
C ALA A 418 9.37 2.76 -5.50
N GLU A 419 9.54 2.20 -6.68
CA GLU A 419 8.42 1.79 -7.53
C GLU A 419 7.42 0.90 -6.80
N GLY A 420 6.13 1.24 -6.89
CA GLY A 420 5.04 0.66 -6.11
C GLY A 420 4.76 1.39 -4.78
N TYR A 421 5.70 2.23 -4.30
CA TYR A 421 5.55 3.06 -3.11
C TYR A 421 5.89 4.52 -3.38
N GLU A 422 5.61 5.00 -4.58
CA GLU A 422 5.86 6.38 -5.01
C GLU A 422 4.70 7.32 -4.66
N LYS A 423 3.52 6.79 -4.30
CA LYS A 423 2.32 7.57 -3.96
C LYS A 423 2.24 7.81 -2.46
N GLY A 424 2.25 9.08 -2.05
CA GLY A 424 1.94 9.49 -0.68
C GLY A 424 0.43 9.58 -0.42
N LEU A 425 0.03 10.15 0.72
CA LEU A 425 -1.40 10.34 1.00
C LEU A 425 -1.98 11.61 0.36
N GLY A 426 -1.14 12.43 -0.28
CA GLY A 426 -1.57 13.52 -1.13
C GLY A 426 -2.24 14.69 -0.40
N PHE A 427 -1.94 14.93 0.88
CA PHE A 427 -2.48 16.09 1.59
C PHE A 427 -1.95 17.40 1.03
N LEU A 428 -0.73 17.41 0.46
CA LEU A 428 -0.20 18.51 -0.33
C LEU A 428 0.15 18.00 -1.73
N SER A 429 -0.59 18.47 -2.72
CA SER A 429 -0.39 18.08 -4.12
C SER A 429 0.87 18.70 -4.72
N GLY A 430 1.43 18.07 -5.74
CA GLY A 430 2.53 18.61 -6.53
C GLY A 430 3.87 18.70 -5.81
N VAL A 431 4.05 18.00 -4.70
CA VAL A 431 5.28 18.05 -3.90
C VAL A 431 5.88 16.66 -3.65
N ALA A 432 7.19 16.65 -3.40
CA ALA A 432 7.95 15.56 -2.80
C ALA A 432 8.60 16.08 -1.50
N ILE A 433 8.38 15.39 -0.36
CA ILE A 433 8.87 15.86 0.95
C ILE A 433 9.87 14.87 1.52
N ASP A 434 11.10 15.32 1.79
CA ASP A 434 12.13 14.56 2.50
C ASP A 434 12.45 15.20 3.86
N GLN A 435 12.90 14.39 4.82
CA GLN A 435 13.04 14.75 6.23
C GLN A 435 14.42 14.33 6.79
N HIS A 436 14.80 14.78 7.99
CA HIS A 436 16.16 14.65 8.55
C HIS A 436 17.22 15.15 7.55
N PHE A 437 16.95 16.30 6.94
CA PHE A 437 17.50 16.60 5.64
C PHE A 437 18.99 16.93 5.70
N ALA A 438 19.39 17.99 6.39
CA ALA A 438 20.79 18.35 6.54
C ALA A 438 21.55 17.33 7.40
N GLU A 439 20.92 16.78 8.44
CA GLU A 439 21.56 15.82 9.36
C GLU A 439 21.95 14.50 8.69
N ARG A 440 21.33 14.16 7.56
CA ARG A 440 21.63 12.95 6.78
C ARG A 440 22.20 13.25 5.40
N ASP A 441 22.61 14.47 5.15
CA ASP A 441 23.19 14.94 3.87
C ASP A 441 22.34 14.53 2.64
N ARG A 442 21.04 14.85 2.67
CA ARG A 442 20.07 14.41 1.65
C ARG A 442 19.93 15.34 0.45
N PHE A 443 20.80 16.34 0.34
CA PHE A 443 20.69 17.36 -0.71
C PHE A 443 20.72 16.77 -2.13
N LYS A 444 21.65 15.86 -2.43
CA LYS A 444 21.74 15.22 -3.73
C LYS A 444 20.59 14.26 -4.01
N ASP A 445 20.08 13.64 -2.95
CA ASP A 445 19.01 12.65 -3.06
C ASP A 445 17.73 13.30 -3.56
N LEU A 446 17.28 14.39 -2.93
CA LEU A 446 16.06 15.11 -3.35
C LEU A 446 16.25 15.79 -4.72
N SER A 447 17.45 16.30 -4.99
CA SER A 447 17.81 16.83 -6.31
C SER A 447 17.57 15.79 -7.42
N SER A 448 17.92 14.51 -7.19
CA SER A 448 17.68 13.43 -8.16
C SER A 448 16.20 13.21 -8.49
N VAL A 449 15.33 13.33 -7.48
CA VAL A 449 13.87 13.22 -7.67
C VAL A 449 13.35 14.39 -8.51
N ILE A 450 13.74 15.62 -8.19
CA ILE A 450 13.28 16.82 -8.90
C ILE A 450 13.92 16.93 -10.30
N GLN A 451 15.09 16.33 -10.49
CA GLN A 451 15.66 16.17 -11.82
C GLN A 451 14.82 15.22 -12.69
N ARG A 452 14.36 14.14 -12.12
CA ARG A 452 13.50 13.15 -12.81
C ARG A 452 12.09 13.68 -13.05
N PHE A 453 11.54 14.44 -12.10
CA PHE A 453 10.18 14.98 -12.12
C PHE A 453 10.18 16.49 -11.88
N PRO A 454 10.62 17.29 -12.88
CA PRO A 454 10.83 18.75 -12.72
C PRO A 454 9.53 19.52 -12.45
N GLN A 455 8.37 18.93 -12.70
CA GLN A 455 7.07 19.50 -12.37
C GLN A 455 6.81 19.55 -10.85
N LEU A 456 7.40 18.65 -10.05
CA LEU A 456 7.24 18.63 -8.61
C LEU A 456 8.04 19.76 -7.93
N LEU A 457 7.54 20.22 -6.78
CA LEU A 457 8.30 21.03 -5.83
C LEU A 457 8.91 20.09 -4.78
N GLY A 458 10.24 20.04 -4.67
CA GLY A 458 10.93 19.31 -3.62
C GLY A 458 10.99 20.12 -2.34
N ILE A 459 10.72 19.50 -1.19
CA ILE A 459 10.77 20.14 0.12
C ILE A 459 11.61 19.28 1.05
N GLY A 460 12.85 19.72 1.35
CA GLY A 460 13.74 19.11 2.35
C GLY A 460 13.60 19.82 3.68
N ILE A 461 13.40 19.09 4.79
CA ILE A 461 13.17 19.68 6.11
C ILE A 461 14.18 19.14 7.13
N ASP A 462 14.93 20.02 7.77
CA ASP A 462 15.91 19.70 8.80
C ASP A 462 15.25 19.22 10.09
N GLU A 463 15.99 18.49 10.92
CA GLU A 463 15.53 18.08 12.25
C GLU A 463 15.20 19.28 13.15
N GLY A 464 14.21 19.12 14.01
CA GLY A 464 13.75 20.19 14.91
C GLY A 464 13.17 21.40 14.19
N THR A 465 12.74 21.23 12.94
CA THR A 465 12.18 22.26 12.07
C THR A 465 10.84 21.82 11.52
N ALA A 466 9.91 22.76 11.43
CA ALA A 466 8.57 22.56 10.89
C ALA A 466 8.28 23.55 9.76
N LEU A 467 7.65 23.07 8.70
CA LEU A 467 6.98 23.88 7.68
C LEU A 467 5.47 23.89 7.99
N ILE A 468 4.92 25.06 8.27
CA ILE A 468 3.47 25.24 8.49
C ILE A 468 2.87 25.80 7.20
N VAL A 469 1.98 25.02 6.58
CA VAL A 469 1.33 25.38 5.33
C VAL A 469 -0.10 25.81 5.59
N ASN A 470 -0.44 27.04 5.14
CA ASN A 470 -1.79 27.59 5.09
C ASN A 470 -2.03 28.15 3.68
N GLY A 471 -3.09 27.69 3.01
CA GLY A 471 -3.29 28.03 1.62
C GLY A 471 -2.07 27.63 0.77
N SER A 472 -1.49 28.60 0.07
CA SER A 472 -0.29 28.43 -0.77
C SER A 472 1.00 28.91 -0.11
N VAL A 473 0.99 29.22 1.20
CA VAL A 473 2.16 29.78 1.90
C VAL A 473 2.65 28.81 2.97
N GLY A 474 3.95 28.47 2.88
CA GLY A 474 4.68 27.77 3.91
C GLY A 474 5.45 28.74 4.81
N THR A 475 5.34 28.60 6.13
CA THR A 475 6.09 29.39 7.13
C THR A 475 7.00 28.45 7.93
N VAL A 476 8.26 28.82 8.07
CA VAL A 476 9.26 27.99 8.75
C VAL A 476 9.32 28.29 10.25
N GLN A 477 9.24 27.24 11.07
CA GLN A 477 9.44 27.30 12.52
C GLN A 477 10.45 26.26 12.97
N GLY A 478 11.26 26.58 13.96
CA GLY A 478 12.25 25.64 14.51
C GLY A 478 13.66 26.20 14.47
N LYS A 479 14.66 25.31 14.55
CA LYS A 479 16.08 25.68 14.65
C LYS A 479 16.88 25.58 13.36
N GLY A 480 16.43 24.74 12.42
CA GLY A 480 17.06 24.50 11.13
C GLY A 480 16.37 25.24 10.00
N GLN A 481 16.48 24.70 8.80
CA GLN A 481 15.99 25.29 7.57
C GLN A 481 15.03 24.36 6.85
N VAL A 482 14.28 24.91 5.88
CA VAL A 482 13.52 24.19 4.87
C VAL A 482 14.13 24.54 3.51
N HIS A 483 14.40 23.51 2.70
CA HIS A 483 15.08 23.62 1.41
C HIS A 483 14.07 23.32 0.31
N PHE A 484 13.80 24.31 -0.55
CA PHE A 484 12.82 24.22 -1.63
C PHE A 484 13.53 24.01 -2.97
N TYR A 485 13.28 22.86 -3.61
CA TYR A 485 13.85 22.45 -4.89
C TYR A 485 12.87 22.75 -6.01
N ASP A 486 13.27 23.58 -6.97
CA ASP A 486 12.46 23.90 -8.14
C ASP A 486 13.27 23.84 -9.43
N ARG A 487 12.84 23.03 -10.37
CA ARG A 487 13.41 22.93 -11.71
C ARG A 487 12.46 23.34 -12.82
N SER A 488 11.23 23.74 -12.49
CA SER A 488 10.24 24.21 -13.47
C SER A 488 10.51 25.61 -14.01
N GLY A 489 11.34 26.40 -13.33
CA GLY A 489 11.58 27.81 -13.59
C GLY A 489 13.05 28.22 -13.63
N ILE A 490 13.35 29.39 -13.09
CA ILE A 490 14.62 30.13 -13.14
C ILE A 490 15.81 29.41 -12.48
N ALA A 491 15.57 28.37 -11.69
CA ALA A 491 16.62 27.62 -10.97
C ALA A 491 17.68 26.96 -11.88
N LYS A 492 17.42 26.83 -13.20
CA LYS A 492 18.40 26.32 -14.17
C LYS A 492 19.70 27.14 -14.25
N GLN A 493 19.72 28.36 -13.72
CA GLN A 493 20.88 29.27 -13.76
C GLN A 493 21.66 29.37 -12.45
N LYS A 494 21.18 28.75 -11.36
CA LYS A 494 21.83 28.81 -10.03
C LYS A 494 22.78 27.63 -9.85
N ALA A 495 23.88 27.86 -9.13
CA ALA A 495 24.83 26.81 -8.73
C ALA A 495 24.18 25.72 -7.85
N LYS A 496 23.08 26.04 -7.18
CA LYS A 496 22.25 25.12 -6.37
C LYS A 496 20.82 25.13 -6.93
N ASP A 497 20.21 23.97 -7.02
CA ASP A 497 18.83 23.77 -7.49
C ASP A 497 17.78 23.92 -6.38
N TYR A 498 18.17 24.54 -5.25
CA TYR A 498 17.29 24.81 -4.12
C TYR A 498 17.54 26.17 -3.48
N GLU A 499 16.51 26.66 -2.79
CA GLU A 499 16.56 27.82 -1.91
C GLU A 499 16.30 27.38 -0.47
N SER A 500 17.09 27.90 0.48
CA SER A 500 16.96 27.58 1.91
C SER A 500 16.28 28.70 2.67
N VAL A 501 15.27 28.36 3.46
CA VAL A 501 14.47 29.31 4.25
C VAL A 501 14.58 28.94 5.72
N GLY A 502 15.05 29.87 6.54
CA GLY A 502 15.22 29.70 7.97
C GLY A 502 13.99 30.14 8.78
N LYS A 503 14.13 30.07 10.11
CA LYS A 503 13.09 30.42 11.09
C LYS A 503 12.41 31.78 10.80
N GLY A 504 11.08 31.77 10.75
CA GLY A 504 10.25 32.95 10.48
C GLY A 504 10.11 33.28 8.99
N GLY A 505 10.96 32.71 8.13
CA GLY A 505 10.86 32.89 6.69
C GLY A 505 9.63 32.23 6.09
N ARG A 506 9.20 32.72 4.94
CA ARG A 506 7.99 32.31 4.25
C ARG A 506 8.30 31.97 2.80
N TYR A 507 7.60 30.97 2.26
CA TYR A 507 7.73 30.53 0.87
C TYR A 507 6.35 30.40 0.22
N GLN A 508 6.20 31.01 -0.98
CA GLN A 508 5.00 30.88 -1.80
C GLN A 508 5.12 29.63 -2.67
N LEU A 509 4.39 28.58 -2.29
CA LEU A 509 4.51 27.25 -2.87
C LEU A 509 4.10 27.19 -4.37
N VAL A 510 3.06 27.92 -4.75
CA VAL A 510 2.55 27.96 -6.14
C VAL A 510 3.48 28.77 -7.04
N GLN A 511 3.91 29.95 -6.57
CA GLN A 511 4.83 30.82 -7.32
C GLN A 511 6.29 30.39 -7.20
N ARG A 512 6.58 29.43 -6.30
CA ARG A 512 7.90 28.85 -6.06
C ARG A 512 8.98 29.91 -5.75
N LYS A 513 8.67 30.83 -4.83
CA LYS A 513 9.58 31.91 -4.43
C LYS A 513 9.55 32.17 -2.93
N VAL A 514 10.69 32.64 -2.40
CA VAL A 514 10.77 33.19 -1.04
C VAL A 514 9.99 34.48 -0.99
N LEU A 515 9.20 34.70 0.07
CA LEU A 515 8.49 35.95 0.34
C LEU A 515 9.35 36.86 1.23
N ASN A 516 9.54 38.13 0.83
CA ASN A 516 10.18 39.12 1.64
C ASN A 516 9.33 39.51 2.85
N LEU A 517 9.97 39.99 3.93
CA LEU A 517 9.28 40.57 5.09
C LEU A 517 8.43 41.77 4.63
N GLY A 518 7.10 41.63 4.75
CA GLY A 518 6.15 42.66 4.31
C GLY A 518 5.37 42.33 3.03
N GLU A 519 5.76 41.34 2.24
CA GLU A 519 4.95 40.87 1.12
C GLU A 519 3.67 40.18 1.63
N ILE A 520 2.51 40.77 1.35
CA ILE A 520 1.21 40.13 1.53
C ILE A 520 1.06 39.19 0.33
N PRO A 521 0.76 37.88 0.51
CA PRO A 521 0.44 37.01 -0.61
C PRO A 521 -0.74 37.62 -1.36
N ASP A 522 -0.64 37.68 -2.70
CA ASP A 522 -1.77 38.08 -3.55
C ASP A 522 -3.01 37.28 -3.11
N GLN A 523 -4.00 37.99 -2.59
CA GLN A 523 -5.34 37.43 -2.47
C GLN A 523 -5.76 37.14 -3.91
N GLU A 524 -5.85 35.85 -4.25
CA GLU A 524 -6.37 35.44 -5.55
C GLU A 524 -7.67 36.20 -5.77
N SER A 525 -7.66 37.09 -6.77
CA SER A 525 -8.84 37.75 -7.27
C SER A 525 -9.92 36.68 -7.47
N LYS A 526 -10.99 36.77 -6.69
CA LYS A 526 -12.24 36.10 -6.96
C LYS A 526 -12.64 36.51 -8.38
N LYS A 527 -12.29 35.70 -9.37
CA LYS A 527 -12.95 35.75 -10.67
C LYS A 527 -14.23 34.96 -10.53
N GLN A 528 -15.29 35.72 -10.67
CA GLN A 528 -16.67 35.33 -10.82
C GLN A 528 -16.89 34.17 -11.78
#